data_c62dc556a3a370dfa906223ffb8c2430
#
_entry.id   c62dc556a3a370dfa906223ffb8c2430
#
_cell.length_a   1.000
_cell.length_b   1.000
_cell.length_c   1.000
_cell.angle_alpha   90.00
_cell.angle_beta   90.00
_cell.angle_gamma   90.00
#
_symmetry.space_group_name_H-M   'P 1'
#
loop_
_entity.id
_entity.type
_entity.pdbx_description
1 polymer ?
#
loop_
_entity_poly.entity_id
_entity_poly.type
_entity_poly.pdbx_seq_one_letter_code
_entity_poly.pdbx_strand_id
1 'polypeptide(L)'
;MSYTIGQVAERTGLSIHTLRYYEKEGILPSVMRSESGMRSYVDKDLEALEFISCLRALGMSISDIKHFVQESTSIDQRLGILERQNENVTSQINQLFAYQAMIHRKIDLYRNMRKEE
;
A
#
# COMPACT_ATOMS: atom_id res chain seq x y z
N MET A 1 0.62 -12.58 -19.43
CA MET A 1 -0.81 -12.31 -19.50
C MET A 1 -1.08 -10.81 -19.44
N SER A 2 -2.08 -10.35 -20.17
CA SER A 2 -2.48 -8.95 -20.11
C SER A 2 -3.88 -8.81 -19.53
N TYR A 3 -4.14 -7.65 -18.93
CA TYR A 3 -5.38 -7.37 -18.21
C TYR A 3 -5.95 -6.02 -18.66
N THR A 4 -7.27 -5.93 -18.71
CA THR A 4 -7.96 -4.65 -18.92
C THR A 4 -7.96 -3.84 -17.62
N ILE A 5 -8.20 -2.54 -17.72
CA ILE A 5 -8.30 -1.68 -16.53
C ILE A 5 -9.41 -2.17 -15.56
N GLY A 6 -10.51 -2.68 -16.11
CA GLY A 6 -11.59 -3.25 -15.29
C GLY A 6 -11.15 -4.48 -14.52
N GLN A 7 -10.39 -5.37 -15.17
CA GLN A 7 -9.85 -6.57 -14.52
C GLN A 7 -8.85 -6.20 -13.42
N VAL A 8 -8.00 -5.21 -13.67
CA VAL A 8 -7.04 -4.71 -12.67
C VAL A 8 -7.77 -4.10 -11.48
N ALA A 9 -8.80 -3.29 -11.72
CA ALA A 9 -9.62 -2.70 -10.67
C ALA A 9 -10.23 -3.79 -9.77
N GLU A 10 -10.76 -4.83 -10.38
CA GLU A 10 -11.36 -5.96 -9.66
C GLU A 10 -10.32 -6.71 -8.81
N ARG A 11 -9.14 -6.97 -9.37
CA ARG A 11 -8.08 -7.72 -8.67
C ARG A 11 -7.40 -6.94 -7.55
N THR A 12 -7.22 -5.64 -7.74
CA THR A 12 -6.49 -4.78 -6.78
C THR A 12 -7.40 -4.12 -5.76
N GLY A 13 -8.71 -4.07 -6.03
CA GLY A 13 -9.63 -3.31 -5.20
C GLY A 13 -9.56 -1.80 -5.41
N LEU A 14 -8.73 -1.34 -6.35
CA LEU A 14 -8.61 0.08 -6.69
C LEU A 14 -9.68 0.46 -7.71
N SER A 15 -10.18 1.70 -7.62
CA SER A 15 -11.14 2.19 -8.61
C SER A 15 -10.43 2.48 -9.95
N ILE A 16 -11.18 2.43 -11.03
CA ILE A 16 -10.67 2.80 -12.36
C ILE A 16 -10.17 4.25 -12.34
N HIS A 17 -10.86 5.12 -11.61
CA HIS A 17 -10.44 6.52 -11.43
C HIS A 17 -9.04 6.61 -10.79
N THR A 18 -8.79 5.85 -9.74
CA THR A 18 -7.49 5.80 -9.05
C THR A 18 -6.40 5.28 -9.98
N LEU A 19 -6.69 4.23 -10.75
CA LEU A 19 -5.72 3.66 -11.71
C LEU A 19 -5.35 4.68 -12.78
N ARG A 20 -6.31 5.43 -13.31
CA ARG A 20 -6.05 6.49 -14.27
C ARG A 20 -5.24 7.63 -13.66
N TYR A 21 -5.52 7.97 -12.41
CA TYR A 21 -4.79 8.98 -11.67
C TYR A 21 -3.32 8.58 -11.50
N TYR A 22 -3.05 7.33 -11.11
CA TYR A 22 -1.68 6.83 -10.94
C TYR A 22 -0.91 6.86 -12.26
N GLU A 23 -1.54 6.49 -13.35
CA GLU A 23 -0.92 6.55 -14.68
C GLU A 23 -0.60 8.01 -15.06
N LYS A 24 -1.55 8.92 -14.85
CA LYS A 24 -1.38 10.34 -15.15
C LYS A 24 -0.26 10.97 -14.34
N GLU A 25 -0.15 10.62 -13.06
CA GLU A 25 0.87 11.16 -12.16
C GLU A 25 2.24 10.48 -12.34
N GLY A 26 2.35 9.48 -13.19
CA GLY A 26 3.62 8.79 -13.43
C GLY A 26 4.01 7.85 -12.30
N ILE A 27 3.08 7.47 -11.42
CA ILE A 27 3.31 6.52 -10.34
C ILE A 27 3.45 5.12 -10.89
N LEU A 28 2.65 4.80 -11.92
CA LEU A 28 2.77 3.56 -12.65
C LEU A 28 3.54 3.83 -13.94
N PRO A 29 4.51 2.97 -14.34
CA PRO A 29 5.17 3.12 -15.63
C PRO A 29 4.14 3.14 -16.75
N SER A 30 4.48 3.76 -17.87
CA SER A 30 3.55 3.90 -18.99
C SER A 30 2.91 2.57 -19.34
N VAL A 31 1.60 2.51 -19.17
CA VAL A 31 0.81 1.33 -19.48
C VAL A 31 0.65 1.22 -20.99
N MET A 32 0.91 0.03 -21.53
CA MET A 32 0.74 -0.21 -22.95
C MET A 32 -0.74 -0.11 -23.32
N ARG A 33 -0.99 0.32 -24.55
CA ARG A 33 -2.34 0.36 -25.10
C ARG A 33 -2.50 -0.70 -26.16
N SER A 34 -3.69 -1.30 -26.22
CA SER A 34 -4.06 -2.22 -27.28
C SER A 34 -4.25 -1.45 -28.60
N GLU A 35 -4.41 -2.17 -29.71
CA GLU A 35 -4.69 -1.57 -31.03
C GLU A 35 -5.93 -0.67 -31.01
N SER A 36 -6.91 -0.99 -30.16
CA SER A 36 -8.12 -0.18 -30.02
C SER A 36 -7.93 1.03 -29.09
N GLY A 37 -6.71 1.28 -28.59
CA GLY A 37 -6.41 2.39 -27.72
C GLY A 37 -6.75 2.15 -26.23
N MET A 38 -7.18 0.95 -25.88
CA MET A 38 -7.48 0.58 -24.50
C MET A 38 -6.21 0.22 -23.74
N ARG A 39 -6.19 0.55 -22.44
CA ARG A 39 -5.05 0.21 -21.57
C ARG A 39 -4.90 -1.28 -21.42
N SER A 40 -3.65 -1.76 -21.48
CA SER A 40 -3.30 -3.16 -21.32
C SER A 40 -2.25 -3.26 -20.22
N TYR A 41 -2.60 -3.96 -19.13
CA TYR A 41 -1.73 -4.14 -17.97
C TYR A 41 -1.13 -5.54 -17.98
N VAL A 42 0.09 -5.66 -17.45
CA VAL A 42 0.79 -6.94 -17.33
C VAL A 42 1.00 -7.28 -15.85
N ASP A 43 1.48 -8.51 -15.58
CA ASP A 43 1.67 -8.97 -14.19
C ASP A 43 2.56 -8.06 -13.37
N LYS A 44 3.60 -7.47 -13.97
CA LYS A 44 4.49 -6.51 -13.29
C LYS A 44 3.73 -5.28 -12.81
N ASP A 45 2.74 -4.84 -13.57
CA ASP A 45 1.90 -3.70 -13.20
C ASP A 45 1.07 -4.03 -11.97
N LEU A 46 0.55 -5.26 -11.89
CA LEU A 46 -0.21 -5.72 -10.72
C LEU A 46 0.67 -5.75 -9.47
N GLU A 47 1.88 -6.29 -9.57
CA GLU A 47 2.83 -6.33 -8.47
C GLU A 47 3.19 -4.92 -7.99
N ALA A 48 3.44 -4.00 -8.94
CA ALA A 48 3.74 -2.61 -8.63
C ALA A 48 2.55 -1.95 -7.91
N LEU A 49 1.33 -2.20 -8.35
CA LEU A 49 0.12 -1.65 -7.74
C LEU A 49 -0.10 -2.17 -6.33
N GLU A 50 0.16 -3.45 -6.08
CA GLU A 50 0.09 -4.02 -4.73
C GLU A 50 1.07 -3.33 -3.79
N PHE A 51 2.30 -3.10 -4.25
CA PHE A 51 3.32 -2.42 -3.45
C PHE A 51 2.96 -0.96 -3.20
N ILE A 52 2.48 -0.25 -4.21
CA ILE A 52 2.01 1.14 -4.09
C ILE A 52 0.87 1.22 -3.07
N SER A 53 -0.06 0.28 -3.13
CA SER A 53 -1.17 0.20 -2.17
C SER A 53 -0.67 0.00 -0.73
N CYS A 54 0.36 -0.83 -0.56
CA CYS A 54 1.01 -1.04 0.74
C CYS A 54 1.60 0.27 1.26
N LEU A 55 2.36 0.99 0.44
CA LEU A 55 2.96 2.27 0.82
C LEU A 55 1.89 3.32 1.18
N ARG A 56 0.79 3.36 0.43
CA ARG A 56 -0.33 4.25 0.73
C ARG A 56 -1.00 3.91 2.06
N ALA A 57 -1.19 2.62 2.31
CA ALA A 57 -1.77 2.15 3.57
C ALA A 57 -0.90 2.53 4.78
N LEU A 58 0.41 2.63 4.58
CA LEU A 58 1.35 3.06 5.62
C LEU A 58 1.41 4.59 5.78
N GLY A 59 0.65 5.33 4.97
CA GLY A 59 0.56 6.78 5.06
C GLY A 59 1.55 7.54 4.18
N MET A 60 2.26 6.86 3.28
CA MET A 60 3.17 7.53 2.35
C MET A 60 2.39 8.41 1.38
N SER A 61 2.85 9.64 1.18
CA SER A 61 2.19 10.59 0.28
C SER A 61 2.35 10.18 -1.18
N ILE A 62 1.44 10.65 -2.03
CA ILE A 62 1.54 10.43 -3.48
C ILE A 62 2.85 11.01 -4.01
N SER A 63 3.25 12.19 -3.52
CA SER A 63 4.50 12.84 -3.91
C SER A 63 5.72 11.96 -3.62
N ASP A 64 5.76 11.36 -2.42
CA ASP A 64 6.87 10.49 -2.02
C ASP A 64 6.88 9.18 -2.80
N ILE A 65 5.71 8.61 -3.08
CA ILE A 65 5.61 7.41 -3.91
C ILE A 65 6.09 7.71 -5.34
N LYS A 66 5.69 8.85 -5.89
CA LYS A 66 6.13 9.29 -7.21
C LYS A 66 7.65 9.39 -7.28
N HIS A 67 8.27 10.00 -6.26
CA HIS A 67 9.72 10.08 -6.15
C HIS A 67 10.36 8.70 -6.09
N PHE A 68 9.79 7.80 -5.29
CA PHE A 68 10.30 6.41 -5.14
C PHE A 68 10.32 5.65 -6.46
N VAL A 69 9.29 5.80 -7.30
CA VAL A 69 9.18 5.03 -8.56
C VAL A 69 9.90 5.66 -9.76
N GLN A 70 10.39 6.89 -9.63
CA GLN A 70 11.10 7.56 -10.72
C GLN A 70 12.39 6.82 -11.08
N GLU A 71 12.68 6.72 -12.39
CA GLU A 71 13.91 6.06 -12.88
C GLU A 71 15.18 6.77 -12.39
N SER A 72 15.10 8.10 -12.20
CA SER A 72 16.24 8.89 -11.71
C SER A 72 16.59 8.61 -10.24
N THR A 73 15.71 7.96 -9.49
CA THR A 73 15.95 7.64 -8.08
C THR A 73 16.88 6.43 -8.00
N SER A 74 18.01 6.59 -7.30
CA SER A 74 19.00 5.53 -7.19
C SER A 74 18.51 4.38 -6.29
N ILE A 75 19.16 3.23 -6.40
CA ILE A 75 18.89 2.08 -5.52
C ILE A 75 19.14 2.47 -4.06
N ASP A 76 20.20 3.22 -3.77
CA ASP A 76 20.49 3.66 -2.41
C ASP A 76 19.42 4.58 -1.86
N GLN A 77 18.89 5.48 -2.68
CA GLN A 77 17.78 6.35 -2.29
C GLN A 77 16.52 5.54 -2.00
N ARG A 78 16.22 4.54 -2.83
CA ARG A 78 15.07 3.65 -2.63
C ARG A 78 15.22 2.84 -1.36
N LEU A 79 16.42 2.31 -1.10
CA LEU A 79 16.71 1.59 0.15
C LEU A 79 16.47 2.48 1.36
N GLY A 80 16.95 3.71 1.34
CA GLY A 80 16.75 4.65 2.44
C GLY A 80 15.27 4.93 2.72
N ILE A 81 14.47 5.06 1.66
CA ILE A 81 13.02 5.27 1.79
C ILE A 81 12.36 4.03 2.43
N LEU A 82 12.71 2.84 1.95
CA LEU A 82 12.13 1.59 2.47
C LEU A 82 12.55 1.32 3.91
N GLU A 83 13.81 1.59 4.25
CA GLU A 83 14.29 1.43 5.62
C GLU A 83 13.55 2.32 6.60
N ARG A 84 13.28 3.58 6.21
CA ARG A 84 12.46 4.49 7.03
C ARG A 84 11.03 4.00 7.17
N GLN A 85 10.44 3.49 6.10
CA GLN A 85 9.10 2.91 6.17
C GLN A 85 9.07 1.69 7.09
N ASN A 86 10.11 0.86 7.03
CA ASN A 86 10.22 -0.30 7.92
C ASN A 86 10.30 0.12 9.39
N GLU A 87 11.04 1.17 9.71
CA GLU A 87 11.09 1.72 11.07
C GLU A 87 9.72 2.21 11.52
N ASN A 88 8.98 2.88 10.64
CA ASN A 88 7.61 3.33 10.93
C ASN A 88 6.69 2.14 11.22
N VAL A 89 6.80 1.07 10.44
CA VAL A 89 6.03 -0.16 10.66
C VAL A 89 6.35 -0.76 12.02
N THR A 90 7.63 -0.83 12.39
CA THR A 90 8.06 -1.33 13.69
C THR A 90 7.44 -0.50 14.82
N SER A 91 7.44 0.84 14.70
CA SER A 91 6.80 1.73 15.67
C SER A 91 5.31 1.46 15.79
N GLN A 92 4.62 1.25 14.67
CA GLN A 92 3.18 0.96 14.66
C GLN A 92 2.88 -0.38 15.31
N ILE A 93 3.69 -1.40 15.06
CA ILE A 93 3.55 -2.73 15.69
C ILE A 93 3.70 -2.59 17.20
N ASN A 94 4.73 -1.89 17.66
CA ASN A 94 4.97 -1.67 19.09
C ASN A 94 3.82 -0.90 19.76
N GLN A 95 3.27 0.08 19.04
CA GLN A 95 2.11 0.84 19.52
C GLN A 95 0.88 -0.06 19.67
N LEU A 96 0.63 -0.93 18.69
CA LEU A 96 -0.49 -1.87 18.74
C LEU A 96 -0.33 -2.87 19.87
N PHE A 97 0.89 -3.35 20.11
CA PHE A 97 1.16 -4.23 21.27
C PHE A 97 0.84 -3.52 22.59
N ALA A 98 1.20 -2.24 22.72
CA ALA A 98 0.88 -1.47 23.92
C ALA A 98 -0.63 -1.34 24.11
N TYR A 99 -1.36 -1.04 23.05
CA TYR A 99 -2.82 -0.97 23.10
C TYR A 99 -3.43 -2.32 23.47
N GLN A 100 -2.93 -3.39 22.92
CA GLN A 100 -3.40 -4.74 23.20
C GLN A 100 -3.20 -5.10 24.68
N ALA A 101 -2.06 -4.71 25.24
CA ALA A 101 -1.80 -4.93 26.67
C ALA A 101 -2.82 -4.19 27.56
N MET A 102 -3.18 -2.96 27.16
CA MET A 102 -4.20 -2.19 27.88
C MET A 102 -5.57 -2.87 27.81
N ILE A 103 -5.93 -3.37 26.64
CA ILE A 103 -7.19 -4.09 26.43
C ILE A 103 -7.22 -5.37 27.29
N HIS A 104 -6.13 -6.13 27.30
CA HIS A 104 -6.05 -7.37 28.08
C HIS A 104 -6.22 -7.10 29.58
N ARG A 105 -5.64 -6.01 30.09
CA ARG A 105 -5.83 -5.63 31.50
C ARG A 105 -7.31 -5.36 31.83
N LYS A 106 -8.03 -4.71 30.92
CA LYS A 106 -9.47 -4.45 31.12
C LYS A 106 -10.28 -5.74 31.02
N ILE A 107 -9.95 -6.62 30.11
CA ILE A 107 -10.61 -7.92 29.99
C ILE A 107 -10.46 -8.71 31.29
N ASP A 108 -9.26 -8.77 31.83
CA ASP A 108 -8.97 -9.51 33.04
C ASP A 108 -9.72 -8.88 34.23
N LEU A 109 -9.74 -7.55 34.31
CA LEU A 109 -10.47 -6.82 35.35
C LEU A 109 -11.97 -7.18 35.35
N TYR A 110 -12.60 -7.09 34.18
CA TYR A 110 -14.03 -7.37 34.04
C TYR A 110 -14.37 -8.84 34.24
N ARG A 111 -13.51 -9.76 33.83
CA ARG A 111 -13.69 -11.20 34.10
C ARG A 111 -13.67 -11.49 35.58
N ASN A 112 -12.77 -10.85 36.33
CA ASN A 112 -12.71 -11.00 37.79
C ASN A 112 -13.94 -10.41 38.44
N MET A 113 -14.40 -9.24 38.01
CA MET A 113 -15.62 -8.62 38.52
C MET A 113 -16.84 -9.50 38.27
N ARG A 114 -16.93 -10.12 37.09
CA ARG A 114 -18.03 -11.03 36.74
C ARG A 114 -18.07 -12.25 37.65
N LYS A 115 -16.92 -12.77 38.09
CA LYS A 115 -16.84 -13.93 38.99
C LYS A 115 -17.36 -13.61 40.40
N GLU A 116 -17.29 -12.34 40.81
CA GLU A 116 -17.72 -11.87 42.10
C GLU A 116 -19.22 -11.58 42.19
N GLU A 117 -19.92 -11.52 41.05
CA GLU A 117 -21.35 -11.30 40.97
C GLU A 117 -22.17 -12.52 41.41
#